data_79c423edcf30840970e2630d84dbe86d
#
_entry.id   79c423edcf30840970e2630d84dbe86d
#
_cell.length_a   1.000
_cell.length_b   1.000
_cell.length_c   1.000
_cell.angle_alpha   90.00
_cell.angle_beta   90.00
_cell.angle_gamma   90.00
#
_symmetry.space_group_name_H-M   'P 1'
#
loop_
_entity.id
_entity.type
_entity.pdbx_description
1 polymer ?
#
loop_
_entity_poly.entity_id
_entity_poly.type
_entity_poly.pdbx_seq_one_letter_code
_entity_poly.pdbx_strand_id
1 'polypeptide(L)'
;MTASPLRRLRPAALAFALAVTGGAAAQDTRLPDIGSSAGAVLSPAKQAEYGAMVLAQLRHEGYILDDPLMDGWLRDVGLRLASSSDRPQQSFTFFMLRDRQINAFATLGGYIGMNAGLVLAAEREDQVAGVLAHEIAHVTQQHVLRGAEKAQRDSLPILLATLGAIIAAQQAGGNSSDDATTAALMTGMGLLQQRQIDYTRDNEAEADRVGIRTLAHGGFDAEAMAEFFETLQSMVRMNQGDERSRVPGYLQTHPITLSRISEARERAGKLDRNTTPNSSVGIASNPLLPAGLRIETQAPHGRGNTGDFGWARERLRVLSASTPAQAIREYQQMQAQKPLDDARRYGLAFAHLRAGEAATALKELTPVQARHPDSLWLQISLGEIEAKAGRVAEADKRFESLLARMPTHRALALSYAQVLAERNTKASGTRAVGVLRPLLASASGDVLFQQAYARANEIAGDDIRAGEAWAEAAYLGGRPEQALVQLNNLKKRGNLDYYARSRIDARIAAITPTVLELRRQGIRDDEATGRWSLRVRAGERSDTW
;
A
#
# COMPACT_ATOMS: atom_id res chain seq x y z
N MET A 1 7.20 37.43 23.15
CA MET A 1 8.32 36.94 22.31
C MET A 1 8.91 35.73 23.00
N THR A 2 8.42 34.54 22.71
CA THR A 2 9.04 33.27 23.13
C THR A 2 8.77 32.25 22.03
N ALA A 3 9.82 31.93 21.30
CA ALA A 3 9.80 30.94 20.23
C ALA A 3 9.79 29.52 20.83
N SER A 4 8.83 28.72 20.47
CA SER A 4 8.81 27.28 20.72
C SER A 4 9.77 26.55 19.78
N PRO A 5 10.62 25.64 20.26
CA PRO A 5 11.48 24.85 19.42
C PRO A 5 10.69 23.73 18.72
N LEU A 6 10.68 23.71 17.41
CA LEU A 6 10.28 22.59 16.58
C LEU A 6 11.13 21.36 16.93
N ARG A 7 10.52 20.38 17.57
CA ARG A 7 11.09 19.05 17.78
C ARG A 7 11.25 18.37 16.42
N ARG A 8 12.47 18.29 15.96
CA ARG A 8 12.87 17.45 14.82
C ARG A 8 12.71 15.98 15.25
N LEU A 9 11.68 15.33 14.77
CA LEU A 9 11.55 13.86 14.83
C LEU A 9 12.60 13.25 13.89
N ARG A 10 13.56 12.56 14.45
CA ARG A 10 14.45 11.66 13.71
C ARG A 10 13.61 10.47 13.23
N PRO A 11 13.76 10.00 11.98
CA PRO A 11 13.18 8.72 11.59
C PRO A 11 13.91 7.63 12.38
N ALA A 12 13.22 7.03 13.32
CA ALA A 12 13.65 5.78 13.93
C ALA A 12 13.54 4.71 12.83
N ALA A 13 14.68 4.15 12.42
CA ALA A 13 14.72 2.90 11.69
C ALA A 13 14.00 1.86 12.57
N LEU A 14 12.84 1.41 12.15
CA LEU A 14 12.07 0.36 12.82
C LEU A 14 12.76 -0.97 12.55
N ALA A 15 13.80 -1.28 13.33
CA ALA A 15 14.33 -2.62 13.44
C ALA A 15 13.31 -3.43 14.27
N PHE A 16 12.47 -4.22 13.60
CA PHE A 16 11.51 -5.11 14.23
C PHE A 16 12.25 -6.33 14.79
N ALA A 17 12.56 -6.32 16.08
CA ALA A 17 13.04 -7.50 16.80
C ALA A 17 11.82 -8.40 17.10
N LEU A 18 11.68 -9.54 16.38
CA LEU A 18 10.73 -10.59 16.71
C LEU A 18 11.24 -11.35 17.95
N ALA A 19 10.67 -11.09 19.11
CA ALA A 19 10.79 -11.98 20.25
C ALA A 19 9.75 -13.13 20.09
N VAL A 20 10.21 -14.31 19.72
CA VAL A 20 9.39 -15.52 19.69
C VAL A 20 9.35 -16.14 21.08
N THR A 21 8.27 -15.93 21.83
CA THR A 21 7.96 -16.74 23.01
C THR A 21 7.15 -17.95 22.57
N GLY A 22 7.73 -19.14 22.72
CA GLY A 22 7.08 -20.40 22.40
C GLY A 22 5.90 -20.70 23.32
N GLY A 23 4.68 -20.62 22.76
CA GLY A 23 3.47 -21.17 23.34
C GLY A 23 3.00 -22.36 22.49
N ALA A 24 2.81 -23.53 23.11
CA ALA A 24 2.31 -24.72 22.45
C ALA A 24 0.90 -24.46 21.89
N ALA A 25 0.77 -24.41 20.57
CA ALA A 25 -0.48 -24.29 19.85
C ALA A 25 -0.89 -25.66 19.28
N ALA A 26 -2.18 -25.94 19.32
CA ALA A 26 -2.81 -27.12 18.75
C ALA A 26 -2.44 -27.28 17.27
N GLN A 27 -2.06 -28.49 16.89
CA GLN A 27 -1.66 -28.86 15.54
C GLN A 27 -2.83 -28.71 14.57
N ASP A 28 -2.70 -27.78 13.63
CA ASP A 28 -3.54 -27.71 12.43
C ASP A 28 -3.05 -28.78 11.45
N THR A 29 -3.92 -29.74 11.11
CA THR A 29 -3.60 -30.94 10.32
C THR A 29 -3.52 -30.71 8.82
N ARG A 30 -3.17 -29.50 8.36
CA ARG A 30 -2.86 -29.26 6.95
C ARG A 30 -1.40 -29.64 6.66
N LEU A 31 -1.22 -30.56 5.71
CA LEU A 31 0.11 -30.94 5.22
C LEU A 31 0.87 -29.70 4.79
N PRO A 32 2.13 -29.50 5.25
CA PRO A 32 2.95 -28.39 4.82
C PRO A 32 3.23 -28.45 3.33
N ASP A 33 3.22 -27.30 2.69
CA ASP A 33 3.70 -27.14 1.31
C ASP A 33 5.15 -27.66 1.23
N ILE A 34 5.39 -28.71 0.43
CA ILE A 34 6.66 -29.46 0.39
C ILE A 34 7.79 -28.61 -0.24
N GLY A 35 7.58 -27.32 -0.49
CA GLY A 35 8.50 -26.44 -1.21
C GLY A 35 9.26 -25.39 -0.40
N SER A 36 8.88 -25.00 0.81
CA SER A 36 9.63 -24.00 1.59
C SER A 36 9.50 -24.19 3.10
N SER A 37 10.66 -24.26 3.78
CA SER A 37 10.76 -24.18 5.24
C SER A 37 10.27 -22.84 5.80
N ALA A 38 10.23 -21.80 4.99
CA ALA A 38 9.76 -20.47 5.36
C ALA A 38 8.29 -20.43 5.77
N GLY A 39 7.43 -21.30 5.19
CA GLY A 39 6.04 -21.47 5.61
C GLY A 39 5.86 -22.07 7.01
N ALA A 40 6.90 -22.74 7.54
CA ALA A 40 6.91 -23.25 8.91
C ALA A 40 7.14 -22.14 9.97
N VAL A 41 7.71 -21.00 9.57
CA VAL A 41 7.96 -19.87 10.48
C VAL A 41 6.68 -19.07 10.74
N LEU A 42 5.87 -18.85 9.70
CA LEU A 42 4.63 -18.07 9.82
C LEU A 42 3.59 -18.50 8.78
N SER A 43 2.41 -18.90 9.24
CA SER A 43 1.33 -19.32 8.33
C SER A 43 0.85 -18.17 7.43
N PRO A 44 0.34 -18.44 6.21
CA PRO A 44 -0.17 -17.40 5.31
C PRO A 44 -1.23 -16.49 5.95
N ALA A 45 -2.09 -17.04 6.79
CA ALA A 45 -3.10 -16.27 7.53
C ALA A 45 -2.47 -15.27 8.50
N LYS A 46 -1.43 -15.68 9.22
CA LYS A 46 -0.67 -14.79 10.12
C LYS A 46 0.12 -13.74 9.34
N GLN A 47 0.68 -14.08 8.19
CA GLN A 47 1.34 -13.11 7.32
C GLN A 47 0.37 -12.02 6.87
N ALA A 48 -0.84 -12.40 6.44
CA ALA A 48 -1.90 -11.45 6.04
C ALA A 48 -2.33 -10.56 7.22
N GLU A 49 -2.45 -11.12 8.43
CA GLU A 49 -2.76 -10.38 9.64
C GLU A 49 -1.70 -9.31 9.94
N TYR A 50 -0.41 -9.67 9.90
CA TYR A 50 0.68 -8.69 10.11
C TYR A 50 0.71 -7.60 9.04
N GLY A 51 0.53 -7.96 7.76
CA GLY A 51 0.46 -6.97 6.68
C GLY A 51 -0.73 -6.00 6.85
N ALA A 52 -1.89 -6.52 7.22
CA ALA A 52 -3.07 -5.72 7.52
C ALA A 52 -2.82 -4.77 8.71
N MET A 53 -2.13 -5.23 9.77
CA MET A 53 -1.75 -4.39 10.92
C MET A 53 -0.84 -3.24 10.49
N VAL A 54 0.17 -3.50 9.66
CA VAL A 54 1.07 -2.45 9.15
C VAL A 54 0.28 -1.40 8.35
N LEU A 55 -0.58 -1.83 7.42
CA LEU A 55 -1.42 -0.91 6.64
C LEU A 55 -2.35 -0.10 7.56
N ALA A 56 -2.95 -0.75 8.54
CA ALA A 56 -3.82 -0.12 9.50
C ALA A 56 -3.09 0.95 10.32
N GLN A 57 -1.87 0.66 10.78
CA GLN A 57 -1.03 1.61 11.49
C GLN A 57 -0.68 2.83 10.62
N LEU A 58 -0.23 2.60 9.38
CA LEU A 58 0.07 3.67 8.43
C LEU A 58 -1.15 4.56 8.14
N ARG A 59 -2.34 3.96 8.03
CA ARG A 59 -3.58 4.70 7.83
C ARG A 59 -3.95 5.52 9.05
N HIS A 60 -3.79 4.93 10.24
CA HIS A 60 -4.04 5.60 11.51
C HIS A 60 -3.15 6.84 11.70
N GLU A 61 -1.89 6.75 11.32
CA GLU A 61 -0.93 7.86 11.37
C GLU A 61 -1.12 8.89 10.23
N GLY A 62 -2.07 8.66 9.31
CA GLY A 62 -2.37 9.59 8.22
C GLY A 62 -1.38 9.56 7.06
N TYR A 63 -0.52 8.53 6.97
CA TYR A 63 0.42 8.39 5.87
C TYR A 63 -0.24 7.94 4.56
N ILE A 64 -1.37 7.23 4.65
CA ILE A 64 -2.06 6.71 3.46
C ILE A 64 -2.73 7.84 2.69
N LEU A 65 -2.62 7.78 1.38
CA LEU A 65 -3.31 8.67 0.46
C LEU A 65 -4.57 7.96 -0.02
N ASP A 66 -5.71 8.34 0.54
CA ASP A 66 -7.02 7.80 0.19
C ASP A 66 -7.64 8.65 -0.93
N ASP A 67 -7.60 8.16 -2.17
CA ASP A 67 -8.22 8.77 -3.35
C ASP A 67 -8.71 7.68 -4.30
N PRO A 68 -10.00 7.65 -4.68
CA PRO A 68 -10.58 6.55 -5.45
C PRO A 68 -9.91 6.31 -6.81
N LEU A 69 -9.48 7.37 -7.51
CA LEU A 69 -8.82 7.26 -8.81
C LEU A 69 -7.39 6.75 -8.67
N MET A 70 -6.65 7.26 -7.68
CA MET A 70 -5.28 6.80 -7.41
C MET A 70 -5.24 5.34 -6.97
N ASP A 71 -6.13 4.97 -6.05
CA ASP A 71 -6.29 3.57 -5.62
C ASP A 71 -6.64 2.65 -6.80
N GLY A 72 -7.56 3.09 -7.66
CA GLY A 72 -7.96 2.35 -8.84
C GLY A 72 -6.78 2.10 -9.78
N TRP A 73 -6.03 3.15 -10.10
CA TRP A 73 -4.86 3.07 -10.98
C TRP A 73 -3.75 2.17 -10.42
N LEU A 74 -3.35 2.39 -9.16
CA LEU A 74 -2.28 1.59 -8.54
C LEU A 74 -2.67 0.11 -8.44
N ARG A 75 -3.92 -0.16 -8.09
CA ARG A 75 -4.46 -1.51 -8.04
C ARG A 75 -4.50 -2.16 -9.42
N ASP A 76 -4.88 -1.43 -10.46
CA ASP A 76 -4.94 -1.98 -11.82
C ASP A 76 -3.54 -2.36 -12.31
N VAL A 77 -2.55 -1.47 -12.20
CA VAL A 77 -1.15 -1.78 -12.52
C VAL A 77 -0.63 -2.97 -11.69
N GLY A 78 -0.85 -2.92 -10.37
CA GLY A 78 -0.38 -3.96 -9.46
C GLY A 78 -1.00 -5.34 -9.73
N LEU A 79 -2.31 -5.41 -10.02
CA LEU A 79 -2.98 -6.67 -10.31
C LEU A 79 -2.63 -7.25 -11.69
N ARG A 80 -2.36 -6.41 -12.70
CA ARG A 80 -1.79 -6.86 -14.00
C ARG A 80 -0.48 -7.59 -13.80
N LEU A 81 0.41 -7.03 -12.97
CA LEU A 81 1.69 -7.63 -12.63
C LEU A 81 1.52 -8.89 -11.76
N ALA A 82 0.70 -8.82 -10.72
CA ALA A 82 0.45 -9.94 -9.81
C ALA A 82 -0.10 -11.16 -10.54
N SER A 83 -1.05 -10.97 -11.47
CA SER A 83 -1.61 -12.04 -12.30
C SER A 83 -0.58 -12.67 -13.26
N SER A 84 0.50 -11.95 -13.57
CA SER A 84 1.60 -12.37 -14.44
C SER A 84 2.82 -12.88 -13.68
N SER A 85 2.77 -12.89 -12.34
CA SER A 85 3.85 -13.34 -11.46
C SER A 85 3.95 -14.86 -11.35
N ASP A 86 5.02 -15.34 -10.73
CA ASP A 86 5.23 -16.77 -10.47
C ASP A 86 4.17 -17.38 -9.51
N ARG A 87 3.43 -16.54 -8.76
CA ARG A 87 2.37 -16.95 -7.83
C ARG A 87 1.08 -16.14 -8.03
N PRO A 88 0.35 -16.32 -9.13
CA PRO A 88 -0.84 -15.52 -9.47
C PRO A 88 -2.01 -15.75 -8.50
N GLN A 89 -1.99 -16.83 -7.71
CA GLN A 89 -3.01 -17.13 -6.72
C GLN A 89 -2.80 -16.38 -5.39
N GLN A 90 -1.64 -15.74 -5.21
CA GLN A 90 -1.35 -14.98 -4.00
C GLN A 90 -2.15 -13.67 -4.00
N SER A 91 -2.75 -13.36 -2.84
CA SER A 91 -3.44 -12.08 -2.65
C SER A 91 -2.43 -10.95 -2.49
N PHE A 92 -2.70 -9.83 -3.14
CA PHE A 92 -1.93 -8.59 -3.01
C PHE A 92 -2.84 -7.42 -2.64
N THR A 93 -2.31 -6.53 -1.83
CA THR A 93 -2.93 -5.25 -1.47
C THR A 93 -1.95 -4.13 -1.75
N PHE A 94 -2.30 -3.25 -2.69
CA PHE A 94 -1.48 -2.11 -3.07
C PHE A 94 -2.03 -0.84 -2.43
N PHE A 95 -1.15 0.03 -1.90
CA PHE A 95 -1.56 1.27 -1.27
C PHE A 95 -0.55 2.39 -1.51
N MET A 96 -1.04 3.62 -1.61
CA MET A 96 -0.24 4.83 -1.87
C MET A 96 0.01 5.61 -0.57
N LEU A 97 1.25 6.07 -0.37
CA LEU A 97 1.61 6.97 0.71
C LEU A 97 1.79 8.40 0.20
N ARG A 98 1.43 9.38 1.06
CA ARG A 98 1.55 10.82 0.72
C ARG A 98 2.98 11.32 0.60
N ASP A 99 3.94 10.57 1.14
CA ASP A 99 5.33 11.00 1.23
C ASP A 99 5.93 11.21 -0.17
N ARG A 100 6.58 12.36 -0.37
CA ARG A 100 7.30 12.70 -1.61
C ARG A 100 8.74 12.16 -1.65
N GLN A 101 9.18 11.44 -0.64
CA GLN A 101 10.42 10.66 -0.73
C GLN A 101 10.23 9.49 -1.70
N ILE A 102 11.29 9.19 -2.44
CA ILE A 102 11.28 8.05 -3.36
C ILE A 102 11.43 6.78 -2.54
N ASN A 103 10.36 5.99 -2.42
CA ASN A 103 10.35 4.71 -1.73
C ASN A 103 9.20 3.83 -2.20
N ALA A 104 9.41 2.52 -2.11
CA ALA A 104 8.39 1.46 -2.18
C ALA A 104 8.85 0.33 -1.27
N PHE A 105 7.93 -0.49 -0.80
CA PHE A 105 8.26 -1.61 0.07
C PHE A 105 7.16 -2.66 0.05
N ALA A 106 7.56 -3.91 0.21
CA ALA A 106 6.67 -5.03 0.45
C ALA A 106 6.71 -5.44 1.93
N THR A 107 5.55 -5.81 2.47
CA THR A 107 5.43 -6.41 3.80
C THR A 107 4.87 -7.82 3.71
N LEU A 108 4.73 -8.48 4.86
CA LEU A 108 4.14 -9.81 4.93
C LEU A 108 2.71 -9.83 4.37
N GLY A 109 2.28 -10.98 3.84
CA GLY A 109 0.92 -11.19 3.36
C GLY A 109 0.58 -10.51 2.02
N GLY A 110 1.58 -10.00 1.29
CA GLY A 110 1.37 -9.39 -0.03
C GLY A 110 0.92 -7.93 0.01
N TYR A 111 1.18 -7.21 1.10
CA TYR A 111 0.93 -5.78 1.21
C TYR A 111 2.11 -4.99 0.66
N ILE A 112 1.85 -4.15 -0.36
CA ILE A 112 2.87 -3.37 -1.06
C ILE A 112 2.51 -1.89 -0.99
N GLY A 113 3.38 -1.10 -0.38
CA GLY A 113 3.27 0.35 -0.26
C GLY A 113 4.16 1.07 -1.25
N MET A 114 3.67 2.18 -1.81
CA MET A 114 4.43 3.04 -2.70
C MET A 114 4.27 4.49 -2.30
N ASN A 115 5.38 5.21 -2.16
CA ASN A 115 5.39 6.62 -1.88
C ASN A 115 5.07 7.45 -3.13
N ALA A 116 4.38 8.58 -2.94
CA ALA A 116 4.09 9.53 -4.01
C ALA A 116 5.36 9.96 -4.76
N GLY A 117 6.46 10.16 -4.03
CA GLY A 117 7.74 10.58 -4.61
C GLY A 117 8.28 9.65 -5.69
N LEU A 118 8.02 8.34 -5.58
CA LEU A 118 8.45 7.37 -6.59
C LEU A 118 7.73 7.59 -7.93
N VAL A 119 6.40 7.72 -7.90
CA VAL A 119 5.59 7.98 -9.10
C VAL A 119 5.93 9.34 -9.71
N LEU A 120 6.21 10.35 -8.88
CA LEU A 120 6.60 11.69 -9.34
C LEU A 120 7.98 11.70 -10.00
N ALA A 121 8.88 10.80 -9.60
CA ALA A 121 10.22 10.64 -10.18
C ALA A 121 10.20 9.84 -11.48
N ALA A 122 9.21 8.98 -11.68
CA ALA A 122 9.07 8.17 -12.88
C ALA A 122 8.64 9.04 -14.10
N GLU A 123 9.18 8.72 -15.27
CA GLU A 123 8.85 9.39 -16.53
C GLU A 123 7.68 8.72 -17.24
N ARG A 124 7.52 7.40 -17.06
CA ARG A 124 6.47 6.58 -17.67
C ARG A 124 5.97 5.48 -16.73
N GLU A 125 4.78 4.97 -16.99
CA GLU A 125 4.12 3.96 -16.15
C GLU A 125 4.92 2.67 -16.02
N ASP A 126 5.61 2.28 -17.09
CA ASP A 126 6.44 1.07 -17.10
C ASP A 126 7.54 1.10 -16.04
N GLN A 127 8.07 2.29 -15.70
CA GLN A 127 9.06 2.44 -14.63
C GLN A 127 8.45 2.20 -13.25
N VAL A 128 7.23 2.69 -13.02
CA VAL A 128 6.47 2.39 -11.79
C VAL A 128 6.12 0.90 -11.72
N ALA A 129 5.70 0.33 -12.84
CA ALA A 129 5.42 -1.10 -12.97
C ALA A 129 6.67 -1.94 -12.71
N GLY A 130 7.85 -1.48 -13.14
CA GLY A 130 9.15 -2.12 -12.87
C GLY A 130 9.42 -2.26 -11.37
N VAL A 131 9.21 -1.18 -10.60
CA VAL A 131 9.37 -1.23 -9.15
C VAL A 131 8.31 -2.12 -8.50
N LEU A 132 7.04 -2.02 -8.91
CA LEU A 132 5.99 -2.90 -8.38
C LEU A 132 6.29 -4.39 -8.68
N ALA A 133 6.81 -4.70 -9.85
CA ALA A 133 7.20 -6.07 -10.21
C ALA A 133 8.36 -6.58 -9.34
N HIS A 134 9.30 -5.71 -8.97
CA HIS A 134 10.39 -6.00 -8.03
C HIS A 134 9.83 -6.28 -6.62
N GLU A 135 8.91 -5.46 -6.12
CA GLU A 135 8.26 -5.67 -4.81
C GLU A 135 7.39 -6.95 -4.80
N ILE A 136 6.67 -7.22 -5.88
CA ILE A 136 5.93 -8.49 -6.07
C ILE A 136 6.89 -9.69 -6.03
N ALA A 137 8.08 -9.56 -6.62
CA ALA A 137 9.09 -10.61 -6.57
C ALA A 137 9.57 -10.88 -5.14
N HIS A 138 9.81 -9.83 -4.33
CA HIS A 138 10.15 -10.00 -2.91
C HIS A 138 9.09 -10.80 -2.15
N VAL A 139 7.82 -10.56 -2.41
CA VAL A 139 6.70 -11.28 -1.78
C VAL A 139 6.61 -12.72 -2.28
N THR A 140 6.62 -12.93 -3.60
CA THR A 140 6.46 -14.28 -4.21
C THR A 140 7.64 -15.20 -3.89
N GLN A 141 8.85 -14.65 -3.76
CA GLN A 141 10.06 -15.37 -3.34
C GLN A 141 10.22 -15.46 -1.81
N GLN A 142 9.30 -14.84 -1.04
CA GLN A 142 9.26 -14.89 0.43
C GLN A 142 10.56 -14.37 1.08
N HIS A 143 11.20 -13.33 0.52
CA HIS A 143 12.51 -12.85 0.98
C HIS A 143 12.50 -12.45 2.46
N VAL A 144 11.43 -11.85 2.97
CA VAL A 144 11.31 -11.47 4.40
C VAL A 144 11.34 -12.70 5.30
N LEU A 145 10.58 -13.75 4.96
CA LEU A 145 10.52 -14.99 5.76
C LEU A 145 11.82 -15.79 5.68
N ARG A 146 12.37 -15.93 4.48
CA ARG A 146 13.65 -16.60 4.25
C ARG A 146 14.80 -15.87 4.98
N GLY A 147 14.73 -14.53 5.03
CA GLY A 147 15.69 -13.71 5.80
C GLY A 147 15.61 -13.97 7.29
N ALA A 148 14.41 -14.03 7.86
CA ALA A 148 14.20 -14.34 9.27
C ALA A 148 14.67 -15.76 9.62
N GLU A 149 14.37 -16.75 8.78
CA GLU A 149 14.82 -18.14 8.96
C GLU A 149 16.36 -18.24 8.91
N LYS A 150 16.99 -17.60 7.91
CA LYS A 150 18.43 -17.58 7.75
C LYS A 150 19.13 -16.91 8.94
N ALA A 151 18.60 -15.77 9.39
CA ALA A 151 19.14 -15.09 10.56
C ALA A 151 19.13 -15.98 11.81
N GLN A 152 18.06 -16.75 12.02
CA GLN A 152 17.99 -17.73 13.13
C GLN A 152 19.02 -18.87 12.97
N ARG A 153 19.23 -19.37 11.76
CA ARG A 153 20.19 -20.45 11.49
C ARG A 153 21.65 -20.01 11.60
N ASP A 154 21.98 -18.84 11.07
CA ASP A 154 23.35 -18.34 10.97
C ASP A 154 23.83 -17.74 12.30
N SER A 155 22.94 -17.16 13.11
CA SER A 155 23.32 -16.51 14.35
C SER A 155 23.86 -17.47 15.40
N LEU A 156 23.25 -18.65 15.58
CA LEU A 156 23.62 -19.59 16.62
C LEU A 156 25.05 -20.19 16.42
N PRO A 157 25.42 -20.71 15.24
CA PRO A 157 26.79 -21.19 14.99
C PRO A 157 27.85 -20.10 15.15
N ILE A 158 27.58 -18.87 14.67
CA ILE A 158 28.52 -17.75 14.78
C ILE A 158 28.71 -17.35 16.24
N LEU A 159 27.63 -17.28 17.00
CA LEU A 159 27.67 -16.98 18.44
C LEU A 159 28.44 -18.04 19.22
N LEU A 160 28.22 -19.32 18.92
CA LEU A 160 28.95 -20.43 19.56
C LEU A 160 30.45 -20.41 19.21
N ALA A 161 30.79 -20.14 17.94
CA ALA A 161 32.19 -20.00 17.51
C ALA A 161 32.86 -18.79 18.17
N THR A 162 32.15 -17.66 18.26
CA THR A 162 32.63 -16.46 18.96
C THR A 162 32.85 -16.73 20.44
N LEU A 163 31.91 -17.39 21.12
CA LEU A 163 32.05 -17.77 22.52
C LEU A 163 33.21 -18.72 22.73
N GLY A 164 33.38 -19.72 21.86
CA GLY A 164 34.54 -20.64 21.90
C GLY A 164 35.86 -19.91 21.74
N ALA A 165 35.94 -18.92 20.83
CA ALA A 165 37.13 -18.10 20.65
C ALA A 165 37.44 -17.23 21.89
N ILE A 166 36.42 -16.68 22.53
CA ILE A 166 36.58 -15.92 23.79
C ILE A 166 37.11 -16.81 24.92
N ILE A 167 36.54 -18.01 25.08
CA ILE A 167 36.98 -18.96 26.11
C ILE A 167 38.46 -19.37 25.85
N ALA A 168 38.83 -19.64 24.61
CA ALA A 168 40.19 -19.98 24.23
C ALA A 168 41.16 -18.81 24.51
N ALA A 169 40.79 -17.57 24.21
CA ALA A 169 41.58 -16.37 24.50
C ALA A 169 41.80 -16.19 26.01
N GLN A 170 40.79 -16.43 26.85
CA GLN A 170 40.90 -16.35 28.30
C GLN A 170 41.79 -17.45 28.90
N GLN A 171 41.77 -18.66 28.32
CA GLN A 171 42.64 -19.77 28.79
C GLN A 171 44.11 -19.61 28.37
N ALA A 172 44.39 -18.85 27.31
CA ALA A 172 45.75 -18.63 26.84
C ALA A 172 46.59 -17.76 27.80
N GLY A 173 45.99 -17.00 28.71
CA GLY A 173 46.61 -16.25 29.79
C GLY A 173 47.65 -15.23 29.34
N GLY A 174 47.54 -13.98 29.75
CA GLY A 174 48.48 -12.91 29.46
C GLY A 174 47.80 -11.55 29.29
N ASN A 175 48.57 -10.46 29.28
CA ASN A 175 48.07 -9.09 29.08
C ASN A 175 47.33 -8.83 27.75
N SER A 176 47.31 -9.81 26.84
CA SER A 176 46.64 -9.76 25.52
C SER A 176 45.31 -10.52 25.47
N SER A 177 44.81 -11.06 26.60
CA SER A 177 43.52 -11.79 26.62
C SER A 177 42.31 -10.88 26.35
N ASP A 178 42.35 -9.64 26.82
CA ASP A 178 41.28 -8.65 26.61
C ASP A 178 41.23 -8.18 25.16
N ASP A 179 42.39 -7.98 24.54
CA ASP A 179 42.49 -7.62 23.12
C ASP A 179 42.00 -8.78 22.22
N ALA A 180 42.37 -10.03 22.55
CA ALA A 180 41.93 -11.22 21.84
C ALA A 180 40.39 -11.45 21.98
N THR A 181 39.83 -11.19 23.15
CA THR A 181 38.39 -11.26 23.41
C THR A 181 37.64 -10.22 22.60
N THR A 182 38.11 -8.97 22.60
CA THR A 182 37.55 -7.89 21.81
C THR A 182 37.62 -8.18 20.32
N ALA A 183 38.74 -8.69 19.83
CA ALA A 183 38.92 -9.10 18.44
C ALA A 183 37.95 -10.23 18.04
N ALA A 184 37.72 -11.23 18.90
CA ALA A 184 36.78 -12.31 18.66
C ALA A 184 35.33 -11.79 18.56
N LEU A 185 34.92 -10.87 19.44
CA LEU A 185 33.59 -10.22 19.40
C LEU A 185 33.39 -9.40 18.12
N MET A 186 34.38 -8.57 17.77
CA MET A 186 34.32 -7.75 16.54
C MET A 186 34.26 -8.62 15.28
N THR A 187 34.99 -9.72 15.25
CA THR A 187 34.97 -10.67 14.14
C THR A 187 33.62 -11.37 14.03
N GLY A 188 33.05 -11.83 15.14
CA GLY A 188 31.75 -12.47 15.17
C GLY A 188 30.63 -11.52 14.69
N MET A 189 30.63 -10.28 15.17
CA MET A 189 29.69 -9.26 14.71
C MET A 189 29.86 -8.90 13.22
N GLY A 190 31.14 -8.78 12.77
CA GLY A 190 31.46 -8.54 11.36
C GLY A 190 30.98 -9.66 10.44
N LEU A 191 31.12 -10.93 10.87
CA LEU A 191 30.60 -12.08 10.12
C LEU A 191 29.07 -12.07 10.02
N LEU A 192 28.37 -11.77 11.10
CA LEU A 192 26.91 -11.65 11.08
C LEU A 192 26.46 -10.54 10.10
N GLN A 193 27.11 -9.38 10.16
CA GLN A 193 26.82 -8.27 9.27
C GLN A 193 27.14 -8.60 7.81
N GLN A 194 28.28 -9.24 7.53
CA GLN A 194 28.64 -9.66 6.17
C GLN A 194 27.63 -10.65 5.59
N ARG A 195 27.21 -11.65 6.39
CA ARG A 195 26.16 -12.60 5.98
C ARG A 195 24.84 -11.93 5.65
N GLN A 196 24.47 -10.91 6.42
CA GLN A 196 23.26 -10.13 6.15
C GLN A 196 23.37 -9.33 4.84
N ILE A 197 24.55 -8.72 4.58
CA ILE A 197 24.79 -7.97 3.34
C ILE A 197 24.75 -8.89 2.12
N ASP A 198 25.41 -10.05 2.18
CA ASP A 198 25.43 -11.01 1.08
C ASP A 198 24.03 -11.55 0.79
N TYR A 199 23.26 -11.87 1.82
CA TYR A 199 21.90 -12.33 1.67
C TYR A 199 21.00 -11.25 1.03
N THR A 200 21.17 -9.99 1.39
CA THR A 200 20.43 -8.88 0.80
C THR A 200 20.76 -8.75 -0.69
N ARG A 201 22.04 -8.82 -1.09
CA ARG A 201 22.46 -8.77 -2.50
C ARG A 201 21.87 -9.90 -3.34
N ASP A 202 21.88 -11.13 -2.81
CA ASP A 202 21.32 -12.29 -3.49
C ASP A 202 19.81 -12.13 -3.71
N ASN A 203 19.09 -11.64 -2.69
CA ASN A 203 17.65 -11.38 -2.79
C ASN A 203 17.33 -10.28 -3.79
N GLU A 204 18.14 -9.21 -3.84
CA GLU A 204 17.98 -8.14 -4.83
C GLU A 204 18.17 -8.67 -6.26
N ALA A 205 19.22 -9.47 -6.49
CA ALA A 205 19.46 -10.08 -7.79
C ALA A 205 18.35 -11.08 -8.20
N GLU A 206 17.78 -11.80 -7.23
CA GLU A 206 16.62 -12.67 -7.46
C GLU A 206 15.36 -11.86 -7.76
N ALA A 207 15.10 -10.79 -7.00
CA ALA A 207 13.95 -9.91 -7.19
C ALA A 207 14.01 -9.19 -8.56
N ASP A 208 15.18 -8.72 -8.97
CA ASP A 208 15.37 -8.14 -10.31
C ASP A 208 15.05 -9.16 -11.41
N ARG A 209 15.60 -10.37 -11.30
CA ARG A 209 15.40 -11.42 -12.30
C ARG A 209 13.94 -11.83 -12.43
N VAL A 210 13.26 -12.03 -11.31
CA VAL A 210 11.85 -12.42 -11.27
C VAL A 210 10.96 -11.24 -11.67
N GLY A 211 11.27 -10.04 -11.17
CA GLY A 211 10.54 -8.80 -11.44
C GLY A 211 10.55 -8.43 -12.92
N ILE A 212 11.70 -8.46 -13.60
CA ILE A 212 11.81 -8.17 -15.03
C ILE A 212 10.96 -9.15 -15.85
N ARG A 213 10.96 -10.43 -15.49
CA ARG A 213 10.13 -11.44 -16.15
C ARG A 213 8.64 -11.17 -15.92
N THR A 214 8.26 -10.85 -14.69
CA THR A 214 6.88 -10.47 -14.33
C THR A 214 6.43 -9.22 -15.10
N LEU A 215 7.30 -8.22 -15.20
CA LEU A 215 7.07 -6.98 -15.96
C LEU A 215 6.76 -7.27 -17.44
N ALA A 216 7.62 -8.05 -18.09
CA ALA A 216 7.44 -8.45 -19.50
C ALA A 216 6.16 -9.28 -19.71
N HIS A 217 5.89 -10.25 -18.84
CA HIS A 217 4.67 -11.06 -18.91
C HIS A 217 3.40 -10.22 -18.66
N GLY A 218 3.49 -9.16 -17.85
CA GLY A 218 2.43 -8.17 -17.66
C GLY A 218 2.18 -7.29 -18.87
N GLY A 219 3.04 -7.37 -19.90
CA GLY A 219 2.94 -6.59 -21.14
C GLY A 219 3.56 -5.19 -21.03
N PHE A 220 4.31 -4.91 -19.96
CA PHE A 220 5.09 -3.69 -19.80
C PHE A 220 6.48 -3.83 -20.44
N ASP A 221 7.13 -2.69 -20.66
CA ASP A 221 8.49 -2.67 -21.18
C ASP A 221 9.50 -3.13 -20.12
N ALA A 222 10.17 -4.25 -20.40
CA ALA A 222 11.13 -4.84 -19.49
C ALA A 222 12.37 -3.96 -19.22
N GLU A 223 12.75 -3.07 -20.16
CA GLU A 223 13.89 -2.17 -20.02
C GLU A 223 13.62 -1.06 -19.00
N ALA A 224 12.34 -0.75 -18.72
CA ALA A 224 11.94 0.32 -17.83
C ALA A 224 12.46 0.18 -16.39
N MET A 225 12.68 -1.04 -15.91
CA MET A 225 13.28 -1.26 -14.59
C MET A 225 14.73 -0.75 -14.55
N ALA A 226 15.54 -1.08 -15.56
CA ALA A 226 16.92 -0.61 -15.66
C ALA A 226 16.99 0.92 -15.83
N GLU A 227 16.13 1.49 -16.66
CA GLU A 227 16.02 2.94 -16.86
C GLU A 227 15.70 3.67 -15.54
N PHE A 228 14.76 3.13 -14.76
CA PHE A 228 14.43 3.72 -13.48
C PHE A 228 15.59 3.64 -12.48
N PHE A 229 16.33 2.53 -12.44
CA PHE A 229 17.54 2.42 -11.63
C PHE A 229 18.59 3.48 -11.99
N GLU A 230 18.76 3.78 -13.28
CA GLU A 230 19.65 4.86 -13.74
C GLU A 230 19.16 6.23 -13.33
N THR A 231 17.85 6.46 -13.42
CA THR A 231 17.22 7.69 -12.94
C THR A 231 17.52 7.90 -11.46
N LEU A 232 17.33 6.88 -10.64
CA LEU A 232 17.63 6.94 -9.20
C LEU A 232 19.12 7.19 -8.93
N GLN A 233 19.99 6.51 -9.66
CA GLN A 233 21.45 6.69 -9.51
C GLN A 233 21.88 8.09 -9.92
N SER A 234 21.29 8.66 -10.99
CA SER A 234 21.58 10.04 -11.44
C SER A 234 21.17 11.08 -10.41
N MET A 235 20.00 10.89 -9.77
CA MET A 235 19.53 11.77 -8.69
C MET A 235 20.47 11.77 -7.48
N VAL A 236 21.00 10.61 -7.10
CA VAL A 236 22.00 10.52 -6.01
C VAL A 236 23.26 11.28 -6.36
N ARG A 237 23.75 11.13 -7.60
CA ARG A 237 24.98 11.85 -8.04
C ARG A 237 24.79 13.36 -8.06
N MET A 238 23.64 13.85 -8.52
CA MET A 238 23.34 15.29 -8.54
C MET A 238 23.24 15.88 -7.13
N ASN A 239 22.82 15.07 -6.17
CA ASN A 239 22.61 15.51 -4.79
C ASN A 239 23.85 15.39 -3.88
N GLN A 240 24.95 14.80 -4.34
CA GLN A 240 26.19 14.61 -3.54
C GLN A 240 26.88 15.91 -3.11
N GLY A 241 26.47 17.09 -3.63
CA GLY A 241 27.00 18.40 -3.25
C GLY A 241 26.23 19.11 -2.15
N ASP A 242 25.07 18.62 -1.72
CA ASP A 242 24.23 19.25 -0.71
C ASP A 242 24.12 18.34 0.53
N GLU A 243 24.76 18.76 1.65
CA GLU A 243 24.71 18.04 2.94
C GLU A 243 23.28 17.80 3.47
N ARG A 244 22.28 18.49 2.92
CA ARG A 244 20.86 18.36 3.25
C ARG A 244 20.13 17.31 2.39
N SER A 245 20.76 16.83 1.34
CA SER A 245 20.15 15.88 0.41
C SER A 245 20.33 14.45 0.92
N ARG A 246 19.27 13.89 1.50
CA ARG A 246 19.26 12.49 1.97
C ARG A 246 19.20 11.54 0.79
N VAL A 247 19.97 10.45 0.87
CA VAL A 247 19.83 9.31 -0.04
C VAL A 247 18.37 8.86 -0.05
N PRO A 248 17.73 8.67 -1.22
CA PRO A 248 16.37 8.15 -1.30
C PRO A 248 16.17 6.91 -0.44
N GLY A 249 15.05 6.85 0.29
CA GLY A 249 14.73 5.73 1.20
C GLY A 249 14.78 4.38 0.49
N TYR A 250 14.33 4.32 -0.75
CA TYR A 250 14.41 3.12 -1.59
C TYR A 250 15.84 2.57 -1.73
N LEU A 251 16.83 3.43 -1.91
CA LEU A 251 18.22 3.00 -2.06
C LEU A 251 18.88 2.55 -0.76
N GLN A 252 18.28 2.87 0.39
CA GLN A 252 18.76 2.38 1.68
C GLN A 252 18.35 0.92 1.90
N THR A 253 17.18 0.52 1.42
CA THR A 253 16.66 -0.86 1.51
C THR A 253 17.03 -1.69 0.29
N HIS A 254 17.15 -1.08 -0.89
CA HIS A 254 17.43 -1.69 -2.20
C HIS A 254 18.65 -1.02 -2.85
N PRO A 255 19.89 -1.35 -2.44
CA PRO A 255 21.11 -0.73 -3.00
C PRO A 255 21.22 -1.00 -4.50
N ILE A 256 21.27 0.07 -5.31
CA ILE A 256 21.42 -0.01 -6.76
C ILE A 256 22.91 0.10 -7.11
N THR A 257 23.46 -0.98 -7.66
CA THR A 257 24.83 -1.05 -8.17
C THR A 257 24.85 -0.99 -9.69
N LEU A 258 26.00 -0.61 -10.27
CA LEU A 258 26.19 -0.67 -11.73
C LEU A 258 25.99 -2.08 -12.28
N SER A 259 26.35 -3.10 -11.50
CA SER A 259 26.12 -4.51 -11.85
C SER A 259 24.64 -4.81 -12.02
N ARG A 260 23.77 -4.38 -11.05
CA ARG A 260 22.32 -4.59 -11.14
C ARG A 260 21.72 -3.92 -12.38
N ILE A 261 22.14 -2.69 -12.70
CA ILE A 261 21.67 -1.98 -13.90
C ILE A 261 22.06 -2.75 -15.16
N SER A 262 23.34 -3.18 -15.27
CA SER A 262 23.83 -3.91 -16.43
C SER A 262 23.14 -5.27 -16.61
N GLU A 263 22.95 -6.01 -15.50
CA GLU A 263 22.24 -7.29 -15.53
C GLU A 263 20.77 -7.13 -15.86
N ALA A 264 20.11 -6.09 -15.36
CA ALA A 264 18.71 -5.79 -15.68
C ALA A 264 18.54 -5.52 -17.18
N ARG A 265 19.44 -4.72 -17.79
CA ARG A 265 19.45 -4.49 -19.25
C ARG A 265 19.68 -5.75 -20.06
N GLU A 266 20.70 -6.53 -19.69
CA GLU A 266 20.99 -7.77 -20.37
C GLU A 266 19.81 -8.73 -20.36
N ARG A 267 19.14 -8.85 -19.21
CA ARG A 267 17.96 -9.71 -19.04
C ARG A 267 16.77 -9.20 -19.83
N ALA A 268 16.50 -7.88 -19.78
CA ALA A 268 15.43 -7.26 -20.53
C ALA A 268 15.61 -7.46 -22.05
N GLY A 269 16.83 -7.30 -22.56
CA GLY A 269 17.15 -7.51 -23.97
C GLY A 269 17.02 -8.96 -24.45
N LYS A 270 17.11 -9.95 -23.52
CA LYS A 270 16.91 -11.38 -23.85
C LYS A 270 15.44 -11.81 -23.82
N LEU A 271 14.56 -11.01 -23.21
CA LEU A 271 13.13 -11.31 -23.21
C LEU A 271 12.56 -10.91 -24.57
N ASP A 272 12.03 -11.90 -25.28
CA ASP A 272 11.34 -11.64 -26.53
C ASP A 272 10.06 -10.82 -26.25
N ARG A 273 9.98 -9.62 -26.83
CA ARG A 273 8.80 -8.73 -26.72
C ARG A 273 7.53 -9.36 -27.29
N ASN A 274 7.66 -10.43 -28.06
CA ASN A 274 6.57 -11.22 -28.67
C ASN A 274 6.22 -12.49 -27.89
N THR A 275 6.82 -12.78 -26.75
CA THR A 275 6.36 -13.89 -25.92
C THR A 275 4.92 -13.61 -25.52
N THR A 276 3.99 -14.22 -26.24
CA THR A 276 2.62 -14.36 -25.76
C THR A 276 2.70 -15.02 -24.40
N PRO A 277 2.33 -14.34 -23.34
CA PRO A 277 2.32 -14.96 -22.03
C PRO A 277 1.40 -16.17 -22.10
N ASN A 278 1.71 -17.18 -21.31
CA ASN A 278 0.79 -18.26 -21.03
C ASN A 278 -0.59 -17.65 -20.75
N SER A 279 -1.46 -17.67 -21.75
CA SER A 279 -2.87 -17.43 -21.52
C SER A 279 -3.22 -18.49 -20.49
N SER A 280 -3.44 -18.06 -19.23
CA SER A 280 -4.18 -18.86 -18.29
C SER A 280 -5.40 -19.32 -19.07
N VAL A 281 -5.46 -20.60 -19.39
CA VAL A 281 -6.59 -21.21 -20.07
C VAL A 281 -7.76 -20.89 -19.16
N GLY A 282 -8.54 -19.88 -19.57
CA GLY A 282 -9.66 -19.43 -18.78
C GLY A 282 -10.60 -20.61 -18.59
N ILE A 283 -10.92 -20.90 -17.34
CA ILE A 283 -12.04 -21.74 -16.96
C ILE A 283 -13.36 -21.20 -17.58
N ALA A 284 -13.31 -20.05 -18.23
CA ALA A 284 -14.38 -19.35 -18.92
C ALA A 284 -14.99 -20.10 -20.10
N SER A 285 -14.44 -21.21 -20.55
CA SER A 285 -14.96 -21.96 -21.71
C SER A 285 -15.26 -23.42 -21.41
N ASN A 286 -15.64 -23.78 -20.18
CA ASN A 286 -16.17 -25.12 -19.96
C ASN A 286 -17.60 -25.18 -20.54
N PRO A 287 -17.79 -25.83 -21.72
CA PRO A 287 -19.10 -25.91 -22.36
C PRO A 287 -20.12 -26.72 -21.55
N LEU A 288 -19.69 -27.38 -20.48
CA LEU A 288 -20.54 -28.21 -19.62
C LEU A 288 -21.16 -27.41 -18.45
N LEU A 289 -20.77 -26.15 -18.23
CA LEU A 289 -21.40 -25.32 -17.22
C LEU A 289 -22.66 -24.63 -17.77
N PRO A 290 -23.82 -24.75 -17.08
CA PRO A 290 -25.03 -24.01 -17.44
C PRO A 290 -24.76 -22.51 -17.53
N ALA A 291 -25.39 -21.84 -18.50
CA ALA A 291 -25.18 -20.42 -18.78
C ALA A 291 -25.40 -19.49 -17.57
N GLY A 292 -26.21 -19.90 -16.58
CA GLY A 292 -26.45 -19.16 -15.33
C GLY A 292 -25.39 -19.38 -14.23
N LEU A 293 -24.45 -20.33 -14.43
CA LEU A 293 -23.33 -20.61 -13.51
C LEU A 293 -21.98 -20.15 -14.06
N ARG A 294 -21.99 -19.36 -15.13
CA ARG A 294 -20.80 -18.66 -15.55
C ARG A 294 -20.49 -17.64 -14.45
N ILE A 295 -19.56 -18.01 -13.59
CA ILE A 295 -18.86 -17.04 -12.75
C ILE A 295 -18.27 -16.06 -13.75
N GLU A 296 -18.77 -14.82 -13.76
CA GLU A 296 -18.05 -13.72 -14.40
C GLU A 296 -16.70 -13.67 -13.69
N THR A 297 -15.73 -14.39 -14.22
CA THR A 297 -14.33 -14.14 -13.90
C THR A 297 -14.16 -12.67 -14.22
N GLN A 298 -13.79 -11.90 -13.20
CA GLN A 298 -13.42 -10.50 -13.39
C GLN A 298 -12.65 -10.43 -14.69
N ALA A 299 -13.05 -9.53 -15.58
CA ALA A 299 -12.43 -9.39 -16.89
C ALA A 299 -10.91 -9.43 -16.69
N PRO A 300 -10.18 -10.25 -17.45
CA PRO A 300 -8.74 -10.41 -17.23
C PRO A 300 -8.14 -9.01 -17.20
N HIS A 301 -7.41 -8.70 -16.13
CA HIS A 301 -6.76 -7.40 -16.00
C HIS A 301 -6.04 -7.11 -17.31
N GLY A 302 -6.21 -5.90 -17.86
CA GLY A 302 -5.58 -5.51 -19.13
C GLY A 302 -4.07 -5.76 -19.08
N ARG A 303 -3.42 -5.65 -20.21
CA ARG A 303 -1.98 -5.83 -20.33
C ARG A 303 -1.31 -4.50 -20.62
N GLY A 304 -0.07 -4.37 -20.15
CA GLY A 304 0.76 -3.21 -20.38
C GLY A 304 0.20 -1.95 -19.75
N ASN A 305 0.62 -0.83 -20.29
CA ASN A 305 0.31 0.50 -19.81
C ASN A 305 -1.21 0.77 -19.79
N THR A 306 -1.70 1.42 -18.72
CA THR A 306 -3.12 1.77 -18.56
C THR A 306 -3.54 2.94 -19.45
N GLY A 307 -2.59 3.78 -19.84
CA GLY A 307 -2.85 5.06 -20.51
C GLY A 307 -3.15 6.22 -19.54
N ASP A 308 -3.28 5.95 -18.24
CA ASP A 308 -3.70 6.95 -17.25
C ASP A 308 -2.54 7.55 -16.44
N PHE A 309 -1.31 7.09 -16.65
CA PHE A 309 -0.14 7.52 -15.87
C PHE A 309 0.03 9.04 -15.80
N GLY A 310 -0.16 9.74 -16.92
CA GLY A 310 -0.05 11.20 -16.94
C GLY A 310 -1.02 11.88 -15.98
N TRP A 311 -2.28 11.43 -15.99
CA TRP A 311 -3.33 11.93 -15.09
C TRP A 311 -3.05 11.53 -13.64
N ALA A 312 -2.68 10.28 -13.40
CA ALA A 312 -2.34 9.76 -12.08
C ALA A 312 -1.17 10.54 -11.46
N ARG A 313 -0.08 10.73 -12.19
CA ARG A 313 1.09 11.47 -11.72
C ARG A 313 0.75 12.92 -11.32
N GLU A 314 -0.03 13.62 -12.14
CA GLU A 314 -0.36 15.01 -11.84
C GLU A 314 -1.42 15.12 -10.73
N ARG A 315 -2.40 14.20 -10.62
CA ARG A 315 -3.29 14.14 -9.46
C ARG A 315 -2.50 13.89 -8.16
N LEU A 316 -1.54 12.98 -8.21
CA LEU A 316 -0.67 12.66 -7.08
C LEU A 316 0.22 13.84 -6.68
N ARG A 317 0.72 14.62 -7.63
CA ARG A 317 1.47 15.86 -7.37
C ARG A 317 0.67 16.83 -6.51
N VAL A 318 -0.61 17.00 -6.82
CA VAL A 318 -1.52 17.87 -6.07
C VAL A 318 -1.86 17.29 -4.69
N LEU A 319 -2.19 15.98 -4.63
CA LEU A 319 -2.60 15.31 -3.39
C LEU A 319 -1.47 15.17 -2.37
N SER A 320 -0.22 15.10 -2.83
CA SER A 320 0.98 15.03 -1.99
C SER A 320 1.60 16.39 -1.65
N ALA A 321 1.10 17.47 -2.22
CA ALA A 321 1.52 18.82 -1.88
C ALA A 321 1.04 19.20 -0.46
N SER A 322 1.83 19.98 0.27
CA SER A 322 1.48 20.42 1.63
C SER A 322 0.21 21.27 1.66
N THR A 323 -0.01 22.07 0.59
CA THR A 323 -1.21 22.90 0.41
C THR A 323 -1.60 22.97 -1.07
N PRO A 324 -2.88 23.20 -1.41
CA PRO A 324 -3.29 23.45 -2.78
C PRO A 324 -2.58 24.64 -3.42
N ALA A 325 -2.33 25.70 -2.66
CA ALA A 325 -1.59 26.89 -3.12
C ALA A 325 -0.14 26.55 -3.50
N GLN A 326 0.50 25.61 -2.80
CA GLN A 326 1.83 25.13 -3.19
C GLN A 326 1.77 24.41 -4.54
N ALA A 327 0.80 23.50 -4.73
CA ALA A 327 0.62 22.83 -6.01
C ALA A 327 0.40 23.81 -7.18
N ILE A 328 -0.45 24.82 -6.99
CA ILE A 328 -0.66 25.87 -8.00
C ILE A 328 0.65 26.57 -8.34
N ARG A 329 1.46 26.94 -7.35
CA ARG A 329 2.78 27.58 -7.59
C ARG A 329 3.74 26.66 -8.36
N GLU A 330 3.76 25.36 -8.07
CA GLU A 330 4.57 24.38 -8.81
C GLU A 330 4.20 24.40 -10.30
N TYR A 331 2.90 24.41 -10.65
CA TYR A 331 2.47 24.51 -12.05
C TYR A 331 2.76 25.86 -12.70
N GLN A 332 2.63 26.96 -11.97
CA GLN A 332 2.99 28.30 -12.46
C GLN A 332 4.49 28.39 -12.80
N GLN A 333 5.36 27.81 -11.97
CA GLN A 333 6.79 27.70 -12.24
C GLN A 333 7.09 26.86 -13.49
N MET A 334 6.41 25.72 -13.65
CA MET A 334 6.53 24.90 -14.87
C MET A 334 6.06 25.67 -16.11
N GLN A 335 4.94 26.40 -16.01
CA GLN A 335 4.37 27.18 -17.09
C GLN A 335 5.27 28.35 -17.51
N ALA A 336 6.01 28.94 -16.59
CA ALA A 336 6.99 29.99 -16.88
C ALA A 336 8.18 29.47 -17.71
N GLN A 337 8.49 28.17 -17.61
CA GLN A 337 9.58 27.56 -18.36
C GLN A 337 9.10 27.02 -19.73
N LYS A 338 7.93 26.41 -19.77
CA LYS A 338 7.36 25.79 -20.97
C LYS A 338 5.82 25.70 -20.85
N PRO A 339 5.06 25.87 -21.94
CA PRO A 339 3.62 25.65 -21.94
C PRO A 339 3.28 24.28 -21.34
N LEU A 340 2.27 24.25 -20.47
CA LEU A 340 1.81 23.00 -19.86
C LEU A 340 1.18 22.08 -20.91
N ASP A 341 1.57 20.80 -20.90
CA ASP A 341 0.87 19.74 -21.61
C ASP A 341 -0.50 19.43 -20.97
N ASP A 342 -1.27 18.57 -21.59
CA ASP A 342 -2.62 18.25 -21.13
C ASP A 342 -2.65 17.63 -19.74
N ALA A 343 -1.69 16.76 -19.41
CA ALA A 343 -1.60 16.16 -18.09
C ALA A 343 -1.34 17.21 -17.00
N ARG A 344 -0.40 18.13 -17.24
CA ARG A 344 -0.11 19.21 -16.29
C ARG A 344 -1.24 20.23 -16.19
N ARG A 345 -1.97 20.50 -17.30
CA ARG A 345 -3.20 21.33 -17.26
C ARG A 345 -4.28 20.68 -16.42
N TYR A 346 -4.46 19.37 -16.53
CA TYR A 346 -5.34 18.61 -15.64
C TYR A 346 -4.91 18.78 -14.18
N GLY A 347 -3.61 18.63 -13.88
CA GLY A 347 -3.08 18.81 -12.53
C GLY A 347 -3.34 20.22 -11.98
N LEU A 348 -3.12 21.26 -12.80
CA LEU A 348 -3.43 22.65 -12.43
C LEU A 348 -4.93 22.84 -12.16
N ALA A 349 -5.80 22.30 -13.02
CA ALA A 349 -7.26 22.32 -12.80
C ALA A 349 -7.64 21.65 -11.47
N PHE A 350 -7.06 20.49 -11.18
CA PHE A 350 -7.31 19.78 -9.94
C PHE A 350 -6.76 20.54 -8.71
N ALA A 351 -5.62 21.23 -8.84
CA ALA A 351 -5.10 22.09 -7.78
C ALA A 351 -6.04 23.28 -7.48
N HIS A 352 -6.61 23.92 -8.53
CA HIS A 352 -7.64 24.96 -8.36
C HIS A 352 -8.91 24.39 -7.72
N LEU A 353 -9.37 23.20 -8.11
CA LEU A 353 -10.50 22.54 -7.44
C LEU A 353 -10.23 22.37 -5.94
N ARG A 354 -9.04 21.90 -5.57
CA ARG A 354 -8.64 21.71 -4.17
C ARG A 354 -8.49 23.02 -3.39
N ALA A 355 -8.21 24.11 -4.08
CA ALA A 355 -8.17 25.47 -3.52
C ALA A 355 -9.59 26.09 -3.37
N GLY A 356 -10.66 25.41 -3.83
CA GLY A 356 -12.01 25.95 -3.83
C GLY A 356 -12.35 26.84 -5.04
N GLU A 357 -11.47 26.94 -6.01
CA GLU A 357 -11.57 27.78 -7.19
C GLU A 357 -12.20 26.99 -8.37
N ALA A 358 -13.40 26.44 -8.15
CA ALA A 358 -14.05 25.54 -9.09
C ALA A 358 -14.33 26.14 -10.48
N ALA A 359 -14.59 27.44 -10.57
CA ALA A 359 -14.78 28.11 -11.86
C ALA A 359 -13.49 28.15 -12.69
N THR A 360 -12.35 28.41 -12.05
CA THR A 360 -11.03 28.35 -12.69
C THR A 360 -10.68 26.92 -13.10
N ALA A 361 -10.93 25.95 -12.21
CA ALA A 361 -10.73 24.54 -12.49
C ALA A 361 -11.53 24.08 -13.72
N LEU A 362 -12.79 24.51 -13.84
CA LEU A 362 -13.66 24.19 -14.97
C LEU A 362 -13.10 24.76 -16.29
N LYS A 363 -12.64 26.02 -16.26
CA LYS A 363 -12.03 26.68 -17.43
C LYS A 363 -10.78 25.94 -17.92
N GLU A 364 -9.95 25.47 -16.99
CA GLU A 364 -8.71 24.74 -17.34
C GLU A 364 -9.00 23.31 -17.84
N LEU A 365 -9.96 22.58 -17.22
CA LEU A 365 -10.18 21.17 -17.54
C LEU A 365 -11.03 20.96 -18.79
N THR A 366 -12.02 21.82 -19.07
CA THR A 366 -12.95 21.63 -20.20
C THR A 366 -12.23 21.44 -21.55
N PRO A 367 -11.22 22.27 -21.92
CA PRO A 367 -10.49 22.07 -23.17
C PRO A 367 -9.66 20.77 -23.21
N VAL A 368 -9.15 20.33 -22.06
CA VAL A 368 -8.39 19.06 -21.95
C VAL A 368 -9.32 17.89 -22.18
N GLN A 369 -10.47 17.85 -21.51
CA GLN A 369 -11.45 16.79 -21.64
C GLN A 369 -12.02 16.72 -23.09
N ALA A 370 -12.19 17.86 -23.76
CA ALA A 370 -12.64 17.88 -25.16
C ALA A 370 -11.65 17.22 -26.14
N ARG A 371 -10.35 17.23 -25.83
CA ARG A 371 -9.32 16.52 -26.62
C ARG A 371 -9.22 15.03 -26.29
N HIS A 372 -9.70 14.62 -25.12
CA HIS A 372 -9.66 13.26 -24.60
C HIS A 372 -11.06 12.81 -24.14
N PRO A 373 -12.06 12.76 -25.04
CA PRO A 373 -13.47 12.55 -24.66
C PRO A 373 -13.72 11.18 -24.02
N ASP A 374 -12.91 10.17 -24.36
CA ASP A 374 -13.05 8.80 -23.87
C ASP A 374 -12.33 8.54 -22.55
N SER A 375 -11.53 9.50 -22.05
CA SER A 375 -10.84 9.34 -20.79
C SER A 375 -11.84 9.35 -19.62
N LEU A 376 -12.04 8.17 -19.02
CA LEU A 376 -12.87 8.03 -17.82
C LEU A 376 -12.34 8.90 -16.67
N TRP A 377 -11.03 8.96 -16.53
CA TRP A 377 -10.34 9.77 -15.53
C TRP A 377 -10.76 11.25 -15.61
N LEU A 378 -10.68 11.83 -16.81
CA LEU A 378 -11.04 13.22 -17.03
C LEU A 378 -12.54 13.45 -16.88
N GLN A 379 -13.38 12.49 -17.30
CA GLN A 379 -14.83 12.60 -17.15
C GLN A 379 -15.26 12.60 -15.68
N ILE A 380 -14.66 11.74 -14.84
CA ILE A 380 -14.90 11.73 -13.38
C ILE A 380 -14.47 13.06 -12.78
N SER A 381 -13.24 13.51 -13.07
CA SER A 381 -12.71 14.76 -12.53
C SER A 381 -13.51 16.00 -12.98
N LEU A 382 -13.99 16.00 -14.23
CA LEU A 382 -14.87 17.08 -14.70
C LEU A 382 -16.20 17.08 -13.96
N GLY A 383 -16.80 15.92 -13.69
CA GLY A 383 -18.01 15.80 -12.88
C GLY A 383 -17.82 16.31 -11.44
N GLU A 384 -16.67 16.03 -10.82
CA GLU A 384 -16.29 16.58 -9.51
C GLU A 384 -16.24 18.13 -9.56
N ILE A 385 -15.59 18.68 -10.59
CA ILE A 385 -15.46 20.14 -10.79
C ILE A 385 -16.82 20.79 -11.11
N GLU A 386 -17.62 20.20 -11.99
CA GLU A 386 -18.97 20.68 -12.33
C GLU A 386 -19.85 20.78 -11.07
N ALA A 387 -19.83 19.76 -10.22
CA ALA A 387 -20.58 19.76 -8.97
C ALA A 387 -20.13 20.91 -8.04
N LYS A 388 -18.84 21.11 -7.86
CA LYS A 388 -18.28 22.19 -7.03
C LYS A 388 -18.49 23.58 -7.64
N ALA A 389 -18.59 23.68 -8.96
CA ALA A 389 -18.92 24.92 -9.66
C ALA A 389 -20.43 25.25 -9.66
N GLY A 390 -21.25 24.45 -8.97
CA GLY A 390 -22.71 24.63 -8.90
C GLY A 390 -23.46 24.08 -10.12
N ARG A 391 -22.80 23.44 -11.07
CA ARG A 391 -23.43 22.80 -12.24
C ARG A 391 -23.89 21.38 -11.91
N VAL A 392 -24.82 21.32 -10.94
CA VAL A 392 -25.25 20.05 -10.33
C VAL A 392 -25.90 19.10 -11.34
N ALA A 393 -26.73 19.64 -12.24
CA ALA A 393 -27.47 18.85 -13.23
C ALA A 393 -26.51 18.21 -14.27
N GLU A 394 -25.49 18.95 -14.71
CA GLU A 394 -24.48 18.48 -15.64
C GLU A 394 -23.62 17.39 -15.01
N ALA A 395 -23.17 17.61 -13.78
CA ALA A 395 -22.42 16.62 -13.00
C ALA A 395 -23.21 15.32 -12.85
N ASP A 396 -24.47 15.40 -12.42
CA ASP A 396 -25.33 14.22 -12.27
C ASP A 396 -25.53 13.48 -13.59
N LYS A 397 -25.85 14.19 -14.65
CA LYS A 397 -26.01 13.58 -15.98
C LYS A 397 -24.74 12.85 -16.42
N ARG A 398 -23.56 13.42 -16.16
CA ARG A 398 -22.27 12.80 -16.48
C ARG A 398 -22.06 11.51 -15.70
N PHE A 399 -22.14 11.57 -14.37
CA PHE A 399 -21.92 10.42 -13.50
C PHE A 399 -22.94 9.30 -13.79
N GLU A 400 -24.20 9.61 -13.99
CA GLU A 400 -25.23 8.62 -14.29
C GLU A 400 -25.04 7.96 -15.65
N SER A 401 -24.68 8.73 -16.66
CA SER A 401 -24.35 8.19 -17.98
C SER A 401 -23.17 7.21 -17.91
N LEU A 402 -22.16 7.50 -17.10
CA LEU A 402 -21.01 6.63 -16.89
C LEU A 402 -21.42 5.38 -16.10
N LEU A 403 -22.17 5.51 -15.01
CA LEU A 403 -22.62 4.37 -14.20
C LEU A 403 -23.60 3.46 -14.94
N ALA A 404 -24.40 3.98 -15.85
CA ALA A 404 -25.25 3.14 -16.70
C ALA A 404 -24.45 2.17 -17.56
N ARG A 405 -23.23 2.55 -17.98
CA ARG A 405 -22.31 1.71 -18.74
C ARG A 405 -21.40 0.84 -17.87
N MET A 406 -21.07 1.32 -16.67
CA MET A 406 -20.09 0.71 -15.76
C MET A 406 -20.62 0.70 -14.31
N PRO A 407 -21.69 -0.05 -13.99
CA PRO A 407 -22.38 0.04 -12.70
C PRO A 407 -21.56 -0.43 -11.50
N THR A 408 -20.52 -1.24 -11.74
CA THR A 408 -19.62 -1.78 -10.70
C THR A 408 -18.24 -1.12 -10.70
N HIS A 409 -18.04 -0.03 -11.45
CA HIS A 409 -16.76 0.63 -11.48
C HIS A 409 -16.51 1.42 -10.18
N ARG A 410 -15.60 0.89 -9.35
CA ARG A 410 -15.35 1.34 -7.98
C ARG A 410 -15.03 2.84 -7.88
N ALA A 411 -14.04 3.33 -8.62
CA ALA A 411 -13.63 4.73 -8.53
C ALA A 411 -14.75 5.69 -8.93
N LEU A 412 -15.49 5.37 -9.99
CA LEU A 412 -16.62 6.14 -10.46
C LEU A 412 -17.73 6.23 -9.40
N ALA A 413 -18.10 5.09 -8.81
CA ALA A 413 -19.17 5.04 -7.80
C ALA A 413 -18.78 5.79 -6.52
N LEU A 414 -17.53 5.66 -6.07
CA LEU A 414 -17.00 6.36 -4.89
C LEU A 414 -16.92 7.87 -5.12
N SER A 415 -16.40 8.33 -6.27
CA SER A 415 -16.36 9.76 -6.61
C SER A 415 -17.77 10.36 -6.67
N TYR A 416 -18.72 9.66 -7.29
CA TYR A 416 -20.09 10.19 -7.33
C TYR A 416 -20.77 10.15 -5.97
N ALA A 417 -20.59 9.11 -5.18
CA ALA A 417 -21.10 9.06 -3.81
C ALA A 417 -20.55 10.21 -2.95
N GLN A 418 -19.27 10.57 -3.12
CA GLN A 418 -18.68 11.71 -2.44
C GLN A 418 -19.32 13.03 -2.87
N VAL A 419 -19.50 13.25 -4.17
CA VAL A 419 -20.22 14.44 -4.71
C VAL A 419 -21.65 14.54 -4.17
N LEU A 420 -22.35 13.42 -4.10
CA LEU A 420 -23.71 13.36 -3.52
C LEU A 420 -23.72 13.63 -2.02
N ALA A 421 -22.74 13.10 -1.29
CA ALA A 421 -22.63 13.28 0.17
C ALA A 421 -22.37 14.75 0.55
N GLU A 422 -21.62 15.49 -0.27
CA GLU A 422 -21.37 16.91 -0.03
C GLU A 422 -22.63 17.78 -0.07
N ARG A 423 -23.65 17.37 -0.80
CA ARG A 423 -24.96 18.06 -0.83
C ARG A 423 -25.73 17.95 0.48
N ASN A 424 -25.41 16.95 1.29
CA ASN A 424 -25.93 16.71 2.64
C ASN A 424 -27.49 16.79 2.75
N THR A 425 -28.21 16.27 1.75
CA THR A 425 -29.66 16.15 1.77
C THR A 425 -30.10 14.69 1.81
N LYS A 426 -31.24 14.39 2.43
CA LYS A 426 -31.74 13.00 2.50
C LYS A 426 -31.88 12.37 1.10
N ALA A 427 -32.29 13.12 0.11
CA ALA A 427 -32.42 12.66 -1.27
C ALA A 427 -31.05 12.29 -1.86
N SER A 428 -30.00 13.13 -1.65
CA SER A 428 -28.66 12.84 -2.13
C SER A 428 -28.02 11.64 -1.39
N GLY A 429 -28.27 11.49 -0.09
CA GLY A 429 -27.84 10.32 0.68
C GLY A 429 -28.46 9.03 0.16
N THR A 430 -29.78 9.02 -0.03
CA THR A 430 -30.49 7.85 -0.59
C THR A 430 -29.94 7.46 -1.97
N ARG A 431 -29.65 8.47 -2.81
CA ARG A 431 -29.07 8.24 -4.13
C ARG A 431 -27.64 7.68 -4.02
N ALA A 432 -26.80 8.22 -3.12
CA ALA A 432 -25.44 7.70 -2.87
C ALA A 432 -25.46 6.24 -2.41
N VAL A 433 -26.37 5.85 -1.52
CA VAL A 433 -26.60 4.45 -1.13
C VAL A 433 -26.94 3.59 -2.35
N GLY A 434 -27.81 4.08 -3.24
CA GLY A 434 -28.16 3.39 -4.49
C GLY A 434 -26.96 3.19 -5.41
N VAL A 435 -26.12 4.20 -5.57
CA VAL A 435 -24.88 4.16 -6.38
C VAL A 435 -23.86 3.15 -5.82
N LEU A 436 -23.73 3.05 -4.50
CA LEU A 436 -22.77 2.16 -3.84
C LEU A 436 -23.25 0.71 -3.71
N ARG A 437 -24.57 0.47 -3.79
CA ARG A 437 -25.17 -0.86 -3.60
C ARG A 437 -24.56 -1.97 -4.47
N PRO A 438 -24.29 -1.79 -5.77
CA PRO A 438 -23.69 -2.82 -6.61
C PRO A 438 -22.31 -3.31 -6.13
N LEU A 439 -21.61 -2.51 -5.31
CA LEU A 439 -20.28 -2.82 -4.81
C LEU A 439 -20.27 -3.54 -3.45
N LEU A 440 -21.43 -3.70 -2.78
CA LEU A 440 -21.49 -4.26 -1.42
C LEU A 440 -20.81 -5.62 -1.28
N ALA A 441 -20.97 -6.50 -2.26
CA ALA A 441 -20.39 -7.84 -2.19
C ALA A 441 -18.86 -7.85 -2.46
N SER A 442 -18.38 -6.99 -3.35
CA SER A 442 -16.98 -6.97 -3.79
C SER A 442 -16.09 -6.03 -2.98
N ALA A 443 -16.66 -5.05 -2.29
CA ALA A 443 -15.93 -4.00 -1.57
C ALA A 443 -16.12 -4.07 -0.04
N SER A 444 -16.52 -5.22 0.51
CA SER A 444 -16.73 -5.38 1.95
C SER A 444 -15.47 -5.12 2.79
N GLY A 445 -14.29 -5.47 2.27
CA GLY A 445 -12.98 -5.22 2.88
C GLY A 445 -12.33 -3.89 2.50
N ASP A 446 -13.05 -2.98 1.89
CA ASP A 446 -12.54 -1.70 1.40
C ASP A 446 -12.90 -0.56 2.34
N VAL A 447 -11.88 0.06 2.95
CA VAL A 447 -12.08 1.16 3.92
C VAL A 447 -12.77 2.36 3.29
N LEU A 448 -12.35 2.78 2.09
CA LEU A 448 -12.95 3.93 1.40
C LEU A 448 -14.43 3.68 1.07
N PHE A 449 -14.73 2.45 0.64
CA PHE A 449 -16.11 2.06 0.40
C PHE A 449 -16.94 2.12 1.69
N GLN A 450 -16.43 1.54 2.79
CA GLN A 450 -17.17 1.53 4.05
C GLN A 450 -17.39 2.94 4.60
N GLN A 451 -16.41 3.83 4.49
CA GLN A 451 -16.57 5.25 4.86
C GLN A 451 -17.62 5.96 4.00
N ALA A 452 -17.55 5.79 2.67
CA ALA A 452 -18.51 6.38 1.75
C ALA A 452 -19.92 5.83 2.00
N TYR A 453 -20.05 4.52 2.22
CA TYR A 453 -21.33 3.87 2.48
C TYR A 453 -21.92 4.28 3.83
N ALA A 454 -21.10 4.41 4.87
CA ALA A 454 -21.49 4.91 6.17
C ALA A 454 -22.03 6.34 6.06
N ARG A 455 -21.28 7.23 5.41
CA ARG A 455 -21.70 8.63 5.21
C ARG A 455 -22.97 8.75 4.38
N ALA A 456 -23.10 7.95 3.33
CA ALA A 456 -24.32 7.93 2.50
C ALA A 456 -25.57 7.52 3.30
N ASN A 457 -25.46 6.46 4.13
CA ASN A 457 -26.55 6.00 4.99
C ASN A 457 -26.89 7.02 6.10
N GLU A 458 -25.88 7.65 6.71
CA GLU A 458 -26.07 8.72 7.70
C GLU A 458 -26.91 9.87 7.12
N ILE A 459 -26.55 10.35 5.92
CA ILE A 459 -27.29 11.42 5.23
C ILE A 459 -28.67 10.95 4.80
N ALA A 460 -28.83 9.68 4.42
CA ALA A 460 -30.13 9.08 4.07
C ALA A 460 -31.04 8.90 5.29
N GLY A 461 -30.50 8.94 6.51
CA GLY A 461 -31.23 8.75 7.76
C GLY A 461 -31.34 7.27 8.19
N ASP A 462 -30.50 6.38 7.65
CA ASP A 462 -30.35 5.00 8.12
C ASP A 462 -29.16 4.90 9.10
N ASP A 463 -29.40 5.32 10.33
CA ASP A 463 -28.38 5.35 11.39
C ASP A 463 -27.82 3.96 11.73
N ILE A 464 -28.61 2.89 11.49
CA ILE A 464 -28.17 1.52 11.80
C ILE A 464 -27.14 1.08 10.78
N ARG A 465 -27.45 1.21 9.50
CA ARG A 465 -26.51 0.90 8.42
C ARG A 465 -25.27 1.80 8.45
N ALA A 466 -25.46 3.08 8.75
CA ALA A 466 -24.35 4.00 8.95
C ALA A 466 -23.41 3.51 10.08
N GLY A 467 -23.97 3.15 11.24
CA GLY A 467 -23.19 2.67 12.37
C GLY A 467 -22.48 1.34 12.10
N GLU A 468 -23.12 0.38 11.41
CA GLU A 468 -22.49 -0.87 10.96
C GLU A 468 -21.30 -0.57 10.05
N ALA A 469 -21.46 0.31 9.07
CA ALA A 469 -20.40 0.65 8.10
C ALA A 469 -19.25 1.47 8.73
N TRP A 470 -19.56 2.41 9.66
CA TRP A 470 -18.53 3.12 10.43
C TRP A 470 -17.71 2.18 11.30
N ALA A 471 -18.34 1.19 11.94
CA ALA A 471 -17.63 0.18 12.71
C ALA A 471 -16.73 -0.68 11.81
N GLU A 472 -17.21 -1.05 10.63
CA GLU A 472 -16.39 -1.78 9.66
C GLU A 472 -15.21 -0.94 9.16
N ALA A 473 -15.43 0.34 8.84
CA ALA A 473 -14.36 1.27 8.47
C ALA A 473 -13.31 1.44 9.59
N ALA A 474 -13.75 1.49 10.84
CA ALA A 474 -12.85 1.54 11.98
C ALA A 474 -12.02 0.26 12.13
N TYR A 475 -12.65 -0.91 11.99
CA TYR A 475 -11.97 -2.22 12.02
C TYR A 475 -10.91 -2.34 10.92
N LEU A 476 -11.31 -2.10 9.67
CA LEU A 476 -10.41 -2.14 8.52
C LEU A 476 -9.33 -1.05 8.56
N GLY A 477 -9.62 0.07 9.25
CA GLY A 477 -8.68 1.15 9.52
C GLY A 477 -7.76 0.90 10.72
N GLY A 478 -7.72 -0.35 11.25
CA GLY A 478 -6.83 -0.74 12.34
C GLY A 478 -7.25 -0.28 13.74
N ARG A 479 -8.53 0.02 13.93
CA ARG A 479 -9.11 0.41 15.23
C ARG A 479 -10.16 -0.59 15.68
N PRO A 480 -9.78 -1.86 15.94
CA PRO A 480 -10.72 -2.92 16.26
C PRO A 480 -11.45 -2.72 17.60
N GLU A 481 -10.81 -2.11 18.60
CA GLU A 481 -11.48 -1.77 19.86
C GLU A 481 -12.57 -0.72 19.65
N GLN A 482 -12.28 0.32 18.88
CA GLN A 482 -13.26 1.36 18.52
C GLN A 482 -14.45 0.74 17.75
N ALA A 483 -14.17 -0.16 16.79
CA ALA A 483 -15.21 -0.86 16.05
C ALA A 483 -16.11 -1.67 16.99
N LEU A 484 -15.52 -2.40 17.95
CA LEU A 484 -16.25 -3.18 18.94
C LEU A 484 -17.12 -2.30 19.85
N VAL A 485 -16.60 -1.15 20.30
CA VAL A 485 -17.36 -0.17 21.10
C VAL A 485 -18.54 0.39 20.31
N GLN A 486 -18.33 0.78 19.05
CA GLN A 486 -19.39 1.29 18.16
C GLN A 486 -20.51 0.25 17.95
N LEU A 487 -20.16 -1.01 17.65
CA LEU A 487 -21.14 -2.09 17.49
C LEU A 487 -21.93 -2.37 18.78
N ASN A 488 -21.24 -2.40 19.93
CA ASN A 488 -21.93 -2.60 21.21
C ASN A 488 -22.87 -1.43 21.56
N ASN A 489 -22.50 -0.19 21.23
CA ASN A 489 -23.37 0.96 21.40
C ASN A 489 -24.57 0.91 20.44
N LEU A 490 -24.34 0.49 19.20
CA LEU A 490 -25.41 0.29 18.22
C LEU A 490 -26.39 -0.80 18.68
N LYS A 491 -25.89 -1.92 19.22
CA LYS A 491 -26.71 -3.03 19.78
C LYS A 491 -27.65 -2.59 20.90
N LYS A 492 -27.27 -1.55 21.69
CA LYS A 492 -28.10 -1.04 22.80
C LYS A 492 -29.31 -0.23 22.31
N ARG A 493 -29.39 0.16 21.03
CA ARG A 493 -30.51 0.93 20.49
C ARG A 493 -31.78 0.08 20.48
N GLY A 494 -32.90 0.67 20.92
CA GLY A 494 -34.19 -0.04 21.05
C GLY A 494 -34.92 -0.31 19.75
N ASN A 495 -34.49 0.30 18.64
CA ASN A 495 -35.15 0.23 17.31
C ASN A 495 -34.53 -0.79 16.35
N LEU A 496 -33.71 -1.76 16.84
CA LEU A 496 -33.12 -2.79 16.02
C LEU A 496 -34.15 -3.87 15.68
N ASP A 497 -34.31 -4.15 14.37
CA ASP A 497 -34.99 -5.36 13.94
C ASP A 497 -34.15 -6.63 14.18
N TYR A 498 -34.74 -7.80 13.98
CA TYR A 498 -34.05 -9.07 14.18
C TYR A 498 -32.82 -9.23 13.29
N TYR A 499 -32.90 -8.82 12.03
CA TYR A 499 -31.81 -8.97 11.07
C TYR A 499 -30.63 -8.04 11.37
N ALA A 500 -30.90 -6.80 11.75
CA ALA A 500 -29.87 -5.85 12.16
C ALA A 500 -29.15 -6.34 13.42
N ARG A 501 -29.91 -6.81 14.42
CA ARG A 501 -29.34 -7.37 15.64
C ARG A 501 -28.45 -8.58 15.35
N SER A 502 -28.92 -9.51 14.51
CA SER A 502 -28.15 -10.71 14.13
C SER A 502 -26.85 -10.37 13.41
N ARG A 503 -26.85 -9.39 12.49
CA ARG A 503 -25.63 -8.94 11.79
C ARG A 503 -24.65 -8.32 12.77
N ILE A 504 -25.12 -7.43 13.65
CA ILE A 504 -24.27 -6.76 14.66
C ILE A 504 -23.66 -7.82 15.60
N ASP A 505 -24.45 -8.77 16.10
CA ASP A 505 -23.97 -9.84 16.98
C ASP A 505 -22.92 -10.72 16.31
N ALA A 506 -23.16 -11.11 15.07
CA ALA A 506 -22.19 -11.87 14.28
C ALA A 506 -20.88 -11.11 14.09
N ARG A 507 -20.97 -9.79 13.83
CA ARG A 507 -19.76 -8.97 13.64
C ARG A 507 -19.00 -8.74 14.95
N ILE A 508 -19.68 -8.53 16.06
CA ILE A 508 -19.07 -8.47 17.40
C ILE A 508 -18.32 -9.78 17.69
N ALA A 509 -18.95 -10.92 17.44
CA ALA A 509 -18.32 -12.22 17.63
C ALA A 509 -17.06 -12.40 16.77
N ALA A 510 -17.08 -11.92 15.53
CA ALA A 510 -15.94 -12.01 14.61
C ALA A 510 -14.76 -11.10 15.01
N ILE A 511 -15.02 -9.90 15.54
CA ILE A 511 -13.97 -8.92 15.91
C ILE A 511 -13.38 -9.22 17.30
N THR A 512 -14.18 -9.75 18.23
CA THR A 512 -13.77 -9.95 19.63
C THR A 512 -12.46 -10.73 19.80
N PRO A 513 -12.18 -11.83 19.08
CA PRO A 513 -10.92 -12.56 19.21
C PRO A 513 -9.70 -11.69 18.87
N THR A 514 -9.78 -10.88 17.80
CA THR A 514 -8.71 -9.96 17.40
C THR A 514 -8.42 -8.94 18.50
N VAL A 515 -9.46 -8.33 19.08
CA VAL A 515 -9.30 -7.35 20.17
C VAL A 515 -8.66 -8.00 21.40
N LEU A 516 -9.08 -9.20 21.77
CA LEU A 516 -8.52 -9.93 22.91
C LEU A 516 -7.05 -10.29 22.70
N GLU A 517 -6.68 -10.67 21.48
CA GLU A 517 -5.30 -10.99 21.15
C GLU A 517 -4.40 -9.75 21.20
N LEU A 518 -4.83 -8.64 20.60
CA LEU A 518 -4.11 -7.37 20.67
C LEU A 518 -3.92 -6.90 22.13
N ARG A 519 -4.94 -7.05 22.96
CA ARG A 519 -4.85 -6.73 24.40
C ARG A 519 -3.85 -7.61 25.16
N ARG A 520 -3.76 -8.90 24.83
CA ARG A 520 -2.74 -9.80 25.39
C ARG A 520 -1.33 -9.35 25.04
N GLN A 521 -1.16 -8.82 23.83
CA GLN A 521 0.11 -8.27 23.32
C GLN A 521 0.40 -6.86 23.88
N GLY A 522 -0.49 -6.30 24.71
CA GLY A 522 -0.35 -4.96 25.27
C GLY A 522 -0.67 -3.83 24.30
N ILE A 523 -1.26 -4.16 23.14
CA ILE A 523 -1.65 -3.20 22.10
C ILE A 523 -3.09 -2.76 22.39
N ARG A 524 -3.31 -1.45 22.50
CA ARG A 524 -4.65 -0.86 22.69
C ARG A 524 -4.82 0.32 21.76
N ASP A 525 -6.07 0.54 21.32
CA ASP A 525 -6.45 1.79 20.67
C ASP A 525 -6.38 2.90 21.73
N ASP A 526 -5.56 3.92 21.51
CA ASP A 526 -5.53 5.09 22.39
C ASP A 526 -6.70 6.01 22.04
N GLU A 527 -7.76 5.95 22.84
CA GLU A 527 -8.98 6.74 22.62
C GLU A 527 -8.73 8.26 22.67
N ALA A 528 -7.71 8.72 23.41
CA ALA A 528 -7.45 10.14 23.62
C ALA A 528 -6.63 10.79 22.49
N THR A 529 -5.74 10.04 21.85
CA THR A 529 -4.82 10.57 20.82
C THR A 529 -5.01 9.93 19.47
N GLY A 530 -5.85 8.90 19.37
CA GLY A 530 -5.96 8.08 18.18
C GLY A 530 -4.67 7.32 17.84
N ARG A 531 -3.73 7.15 18.76
CA ARG A 531 -2.44 6.47 18.56
C ARG A 531 -2.42 5.11 19.25
N TRP A 532 -1.78 4.13 18.63
CA TRP A 532 -1.44 2.89 19.29
C TRP A 532 -0.37 3.15 20.35
N SER A 533 -0.63 2.82 21.62
CA SER A 533 0.39 2.83 22.65
C SER A 533 0.78 1.39 23.00
N LEU A 534 2.04 1.04 22.78
CA LEU A 534 2.67 -0.10 23.41
C LEU A 534 2.91 0.27 24.89
N ARG A 535 2.05 -0.15 25.78
CA ARG A 535 2.41 -0.19 27.20
C ARG A 535 3.34 -1.37 27.42
N VAL A 536 4.64 -1.12 27.33
CA VAL A 536 5.63 -2.00 27.95
C VAL A 536 5.24 -2.06 29.41
N ARG A 537 4.83 -3.24 29.93
CA ARG A 537 4.76 -3.47 31.36
C ARG A 537 6.13 -3.12 31.91
N ALA A 538 6.24 -2.01 32.62
CA ALA A 538 7.36 -1.76 33.47
C ALA A 538 7.35 -2.89 34.52
N GLY A 539 8.23 -3.87 34.29
CA GLY A 539 8.50 -4.90 35.24
C GLY A 539 8.87 -4.22 36.57
N GLU A 540 8.30 -4.73 37.61
CA GLU A 540 8.62 -4.43 39.00
C GLU A 540 10.13 -4.22 39.15
N ARG A 541 10.54 -3.00 39.45
CA ARG A 541 11.83 -2.79 40.08
C ARG A 541 11.70 -3.37 41.47
N SER A 542 12.24 -4.54 41.66
CA SER A 542 12.62 -4.96 43.00
C SER A 542 13.68 -3.98 43.50
N ASP A 543 13.29 -3.09 44.40
CA ASP A 543 14.22 -2.45 45.30
C ASP A 543 14.89 -3.53 46.12
N THR A 544 16.17 -3.75 45.89
CA THR A 544 17.10 -4.14 46.95
C THR A 544 18.53 -3.93 46.46
N TRP A 545 19.19 -2.94 47.11
CA TRP A 545 20.64 -2.69 47.28
C TRP A 545 21.47 -2.33 46.07
#